data_00fa5ef792b83ae1ed2902a68feb835b
#
_entry.id   00fa5ef792b83ae1ed2902a68feb835b
#
_cell.length_a   1.000
_cell.length_b   1.000
_cell.length_c   1.000
_cell.angle_alpha   90.00
_cell.angle_beta   90.00
_cell.angle_gamma   90.00
#
_symmetry.space_group_name_H-M   'P 1'
#
loop_
_entity.id
_entity.type
_entity.pdbx_description
1 polymer ?
#
loop_
_entity_poly.entity_id
_entity_poly.type
_entity_poly.pdbx_seq_one_letter_code
_entity_poly.pdbx_strand_id
1 'polypeptide(L)'
;KVLEQQEILPFERMKDKIIRCQTRRHGMDKGTRAFVDKLKKEYHYMPDKAGIDELLAKGSTSRVLFTLDGKAYGGKEFAGFAAVYPAGTRRQLEAFTVKTILDYENSRLELKHPEFCALVQGHRDSMLLAEITDREVGKRSVVDEAGLKAYFEAHRSDFHWDEPRYKGIVLHCTTKRVAKQVRKFLKQIPEEEWMDAIRLTFNAGDTPKVRAEQGLFAPGDNAYVDELVFKGKNATPVLSFPFTAVQGRKQKGPDSWQEVREPLVTAYRNYLETHWVAKLRAAGKVEIDQEVLKTVNNH
;
A
#
# COMPACT_ATOMS: atom_id res chain seq x y z
N LYS A 1 5.20 -19.68 -16.14
CA LYS A 1 4.58 -20.44 -15.03
C LYS A 1 5.10 -19.83 -13.74
N VAL A 2 4.29 -19.06 -13.05
CA VAL A 2 4.56 -18.64 -11.65
C VAL A 2 4.33 -19.89 -10.82
N LEU A 3 5.38 -20.43 -10.20
CA LEU A 3 5.30 -21.70 -9.50
C LEU A 3 4.80 -21.55 -8.06
N GLU A 4 5.04 -20.41 -7.42
CA GLU A 4 4.50 -20.10 -6.09
C GLU A 4 4.80 -18.64 -5.75
N GLN A 5 3.79 -17.90 -5.27
CA GLN A 5 3.98 -16.56 -4.73
C GLN A 5 3.99 -16.68 -3.21
N GLN A 6 5.19 -16.68 -2.60
CA GLN A 6 5.31 -16.63 -1.15
C GLN A 6 5.05 -15.19 -0.69
N GLU A 7 4.07 -15.01 0.19
CA GLU A 7 3.87 -13.74 0.89
C GLU A 7 5.15 -13.37 1.65
N ILE A 8 5.66 -12.17 1.40
CA ILE A 8 6.77 -11.59 2.16
C ILE A 8 6.21 -11.24 3.54
N LEU A 9 6.50 -12.08 4.52
CA LEU A 9 6.12 -11.82 5.92
C LEU A 9 6.80 -10.55 6.44
N PRO A 10 6.14 -9.75 7.30
CA PRO A 10 6.74 -8.59 7.94
C PRO A 10 8.09 -8.93 8.58
N PHE A 11 9.05 -8.01 8.49
CA PHE A 11 10.45 -8.20 8.93
C PHE A 11 10.55 -8.75 10.36
N GLU A 12 9.70 -8.31 11.28
CA GLU A 12 9.67 -8.80 12.67
C GLU A 12 9.36 -10.31 12.78
N ARG A 13 8.53 -10.86 11.90
CA ARG A 13 8.28 -12.31 11.82
C ARG A 13 9.38 -13.07 11.05
N MET A 14 10.07 -12.40 10.14
CA MET A 14 11.19 -12.98 9.39
C MET A 14 12.50 -12.94 10.17
N LYS A 15 12.70 -11.95 11.05
CA LYS A 15 13.90 -11.74 11.86
C LYS A 15 14.31 -12.99 12.62
N ASP A 16 13.38 -13.60 13.35
CA ASP A 16 13.65 -14.84 14.11
C ASP A 16 13.91 -16.05 13.21
N LYS A 17 13.29 -16.09 12.03
CA LYS A 17 13.50 -17.16 11.06
C LYS A 17 14.86 -17.04 10.38
N ILE A 18 15.31 -15.84 10.07
CA ILE A 18 16.63 -15.53 9.52
C ILE A 18 17.73 -15.87 10.55
N ILE A 19 17.56 -15.43 11.79
CA ILE A 19 18.49 -15.75 12.90
C ILE A 19 18.58 -17.26 13.10
N ARG A 20 17.46 -17.99 13.08
CA ARG A 20 17.43 -19.47 13.20
C ARG A 20 18.09 -20.17 12.01
N CYS A 21 17.92 -19.66 10.79
CA CYS A 21 18.58 -20.24 9.61
C CYS A 21 20.09 -20.03 9.62
N GLN A 22 20.57 -18.86 10.02
CA GLN A 22 22.00 -18.57 10.08
C GLN A 22 22.67 -19.35 11.20
N THR A 23 22.06 -19.46 12.37
CA THR A 23 22.62 -20.26 13.49
C THR A 23 22.55 -21.77 13.26
N ARG A 24 21.61 -22.29 12.45
CA ARG A 24 21.54 -23.73 12.11
C ARG A 24 22.54 -24.17 11.05
N ARG A 25 22.89 -23.33 10.08
CA ARG A 25 23.74 -23.71 8.93
C ARG A 25 25.23 -23.57 9.17
N HIS A 26 25.63 -22.64 10.01
CA HIS A 26 27.05 -22.39 10.26
C HIS A 26 27.21 -22.18 11.77
N GLY A 27 27.84 -23.12 12.45
CA GLY A 27 28.46 -22.79 13.73
C GLY A 27 29.25 -21.48 13.51
N MET A 28 29.26 -20.58 14.51
CA MET A 28 29.89 -19.25 14.44
C MET A 28 31.19 -19.35 13.65
N ASP A 29 31.27 -18.69 12.47
CA ASP A 29 32.48 -18.69 11.68
C ASP A 29 33.63 -18.00 12.45
N LYS A 30 34.85 -18.19 11.99
CA LYS A 30 36.05 -17.61 12.64
C LYS A 30 35.95 -16.08 12.73
N GLY A 31 35.35 -15.42 11.74
CA GLY A 31 35.17 -13.96 11.71
C GLY A 31 34.21 -13.48 12.79
N THR A 32 33.05 -14.12 12.90
CA THR A 32 32.06 -13.79 13.93
C THR A 32 32.59 -14.03 15.35
N ARG A 33 33.36 -15.11 15.56
CA ARG A 33 34.02 -15.35 16.85
C ARG A 33 35.02 -14.27 17.20
N ALA A 34 35.92 -13.93 16.28
CA ALA A 34 36.90 -12.87 16.50
C ALA A 34 36.23 -11.52 16.80
N PHE A 35 35.12 -11.21 16.12
CA PHE A 35 34.35 -10.00 16.37
C PHE A 35 33.70 -10.00 17.75
N VAL A 36 33.02 -11.08 18.13
CA VAL A 36 32.45 -11.21 19.48
C VAL A 36 33.51 -11.14 20.57
N ASP A 37 34.67 -11.77 20.37
CA ASP A 37 35.77 -11.71 21.34
C ASP A 37 36.39 -10.31 21.43
N LYS A 38 36.41 -9.52 20.35
CA LYS A 38 36.74 -8.10 20.38
C LYS A 38 35.72 -7.32 21.24
N LEU A 39 34.44 -7.52 20.99
CA LEU A 39 33.36 -6.85 21.75
C LEU A 39 33.35 -7.24 23.23
N LYS A 40 33.66 -8.51 23.58
CA LYS A 40 33.80 -8.93 24.99
C LYS A 40 34.87 -8.09 25.71
N LYS A 41 35.99 -7.83 25.05
CA LYS A 41 37.06 -6.99 25.63
C LYS A 41 36.63 -5.55 25.74
N GLU A 42 36.01 -5.01 24.67
CA GLU A 42 35.56 -3.63 24.59
C GLU A 42 34.51 -3.32 25.66
N TYR A 43 33.55 -4.23 25.88
CA TYR A 43 32.45 -4.07 26.83
C TYR A 43 32.68 -4.71 28.18
N HIS A 44 33.92 -4.95 28.54
CA HIS A 44 34.30 -5.48 29.86
C HIS A 44 33.44 -6.69 30.29
N TYR A 45 33.28 -7.66 29.35
CA TYR A 45 32.53 -8.89 29.64
C TYR A 45 33.16 -9.65 30.80
N MET A 46 32.36 -9.87 31.86
CA MET A 46 32.77 -10.65 33.04
C MET A 46 31.79 -11.78 33.29
N PRO A 47 32.19 -13.06 33.08
CA PRO A 47 31.36 -14.21 33.43
C PRO A 47 31.28 -14.43 34.94
N ASP A 48 30.06 -14.72 35.45
CA ASP A 48 29.88 -15.19 36.83
C ASP A 48 29.96 -16.73 36.85
N LYS A 49 31.06 -17.22 37.37
CA LYS A 49 31.34 -18.65 37.36
C LYS A 49 30.33 -19.45 38.20
N ALA A 50 29.89 -18.91 39.35
CA ALA A 50 28.95 -19.59 40.25
C ALA A 50 27.54 -19.69 39.60
N GLY A 51 27.09 -18.62 38.91
CA GLY A 51 25.82 -18.65 38.22
C GLY A 51 25.81 -19.58 37.01
N ILE A 52 26.94 -19.62 36.27
CA ILE A 52 27.12 -20.52 35.12
C ILE A 52 27.16 -21.98 35.56
N ASP A 53 27.94 -22.31 36.60
CA ASP A 53 28.04 -23.68 37.12
C ASP A 53 26.69 -24.19 37.64
N GLU A 54 25.94 -23.34 38.34
CA GLU A 54 24.58 -23.67 38.79
C GLU A 54 23.63 -23.92 37.62
N LEU A 55 23.66 -23.06 36.59
CA LEU A 55 22.85 -23.20 35.38
C LEU A 55 23.14 -24.51 34.66
N LEU A 56 24.42 -24.86 34.48
CA LEU A 56 24.82 -26.08 33.78
C LEU A 56 24.47 -27.33 34.57
N ALA A 57 24.49 -27.28 35.93
CA ALA A 57 24.14 -28.40 36.77
C ALA A 57 22.63 -28.63 36.89
N LYS A 58 21.84 -27.57 37.03
CA LYS A 58 20.38 -27.61 37.30
C LYS A 58 19.50 -27.32 36.11
N GLY A 59 20.05 -26.82 35.01
CA GLY A 59 19.30 -26.33 33.85
C GLY A 59 18.61 -24.98 34.03
N SER A 60 18.67 -24.39 35.24
CA SER A 60 18.11 -23.08 35.58
C SER A 60 18.88 -22.45 36.75
N THR A 61 18.86 -21.12 36.81
CA THR A 61 19.45 -20.36 37.94
C THR A 61 18.71 -19.03 38.06
N SER A 62 18.71 -18.48 39.29
CA SER A 62 18.29 -17.09 39.56
C SER A 62 19.47 -16.10 39.61
N ARG A 63 20.71 -16.62 39.56
CA ARG A 63 21.93 -15.83 39.66
C ARG A 63 22.25 -15.08 38.38
N VAL A 64 23.15 -14.11 38.50
CA VAL A 64 23.82 -13.48 37.39
C VAL A 64 24.65 -14.51 36.63
N LEU A 65 24.65 -14.45 35.30
CA LEU A 65 25.45 -15.31 34.44
C LEU A 65 26.69 -14.56 33.91
N PHE A 66 26.55 -13.31 33.64
CA PHE A 66 27.66 -12.41 33.22
C PHE A 66 27.24 -10.94 33.34
N THR A 67 28.22 -10.05 33.23
CA THR A 67 28.02 -8.62 33.11
C THR A 67 28.65 -8.08 31.83
N LEU A 68 28.06 -7.01 31.26
CA LEU A 68 28.62 -6.20 30.17
C LEU A 68 28.56 -4.73 30.61
N ASP A 69 29.69 -4.04 30.63
CA ASP A 69 29.82 -2.65 31.12
C ASP A 69 29.10 -2.43 32.47
N GLY A 70 29.19 -3.40 33.36
CA GLY A 70 28.53 -3.37 34.69
C GLY A 70 27.04 -3.74 34.68
N LYS A 71 26.38 -3.89 33.52
CA LYS A 71 25.01 -4.37 33.44
C LYS A 71 24.97 -5.89 33.60
N ALA A 72 24.19 -6.38 34.56
CA ALA A 72 24.05 -7.81 34.85
C ALA A 72 23.00 -8.46 33.95
N TYR A 73 23.29 -9.67 33.49
CA TYR A 73 22.39 -10.56 32.73
C TYR A 73 22.30 -11.90 33.50
N GLY A 74 21.09 -12.28 33.86
CA GLY A 74 20.85 -13.38 34.78
C GLY A 74 20.00 -14.51 34.21
N GLY A 75 19.64 -15.43 35.10
CA GLY A 75 18.86 -16.62 34.75
C GLY A 75 17.47 -16.30 34.22
N LYS A 76 16.88 -15.16 34.57
CA LYS A 76 15.55 -14.75 34.08
C LYS A 76 15.59 -14.41 32.58
N GLU A 77 16.54 -13.60 32.15
CA GLU A 77 16.74 -13.23 30.75
C GLU A 77 17.14 -14.46 29.93
N PHE A 78 18.00 -15.30 30.48
CA PHE A 78 18.39 -16.58 29.89
C PHE A 78 17.18 -17.50 29.67
N ALA A 79 16.31 -17.66 30.68
CA ALA A 79 15.12 -18.52 30.57
C ALA A 79 14.17 -18.07 29.45
N GLY A 80 13.96 -16.76 29.31
CA GLY A 80 13.19 -16.20 28.18
C GLY A 80 13.81 -16.53 26.82
N PHE A 81 15.13 -16.46 26.69
CA PHE A 81 15.84 -16.86 25.48
C PHE A 81 15.77 -18.38 25.23
N ALA A 82 16.02 -19.19 26.27
CA ALA A 82 16.05 -20.64 26.17
C ALA A 82 14.69 -21.23 25.76
N ALA A 83 13.60 -20.64 26.18
CA ALA A 83 12.23 -21.05 25.82
C ALA A 83 11.98 -21.04 24.28
N VAL A 84 12.64 -20.16 23.53
CA VAL A 84 12.48 -20.02 22.07
C VAL A 84 13.66 -20.60 21.28
N TYR A 85 14.72 -21.04 21.95
CA TYR A 85 15.92 -21.59 21.33
C TYR A 85 16.16 -23.05 21.74
N PRO A 86 15.60 -24.04 21.01
CA PRO A 86 15.71 -25.45 21.36
C PRO A 86 17.13 -26.01 21.14
N ALA A 87 17.92 -26.07 22.21
CA ALA A 87 19.26 -26.64 22.21
C ALA A 87 19.62 -27.12 23.62
N GLY A 88 20.73 -27.84 23.81
CA GLY A 88 21.23 -28.17 25.14
C GLY A 88 21.74 -26.92 25.88
N THR A 89 21.63 -26.91 27.23
CA THR A 89 21.88 -25.74 28.09
C THR A 89 23.20 -25.01 27.80
N ARG A 90 24.29 -25.76 27.56
CA ARG A 90 25.60 -25.16 27.23
C ARG A 90 25.55 -24.37 25.92
N ARG A 91 24.91 -24.92 24.85
CA ARG A 91 24.75 -24.22 23.57
C ARG A 91 23.81 -23.04 23.69
N GLN A 92 22.75 -23.17 24.51
CA GLN A 92 21.84 -22.06 24.80
C GLN A 92 22.58 -20.90 25.48
N LEU A 93 23.47 -21.20 26.47
CA LEU A 93 24.25 -20.18 27.17
C LEU A 93 25.22 -19.46 26.18
N GLU A 94 25.93 -20.23 25.34
CA GLU A 94 26.82 -19.66 24.32
C GLU A 94 26.03 -18.73 23.37
N ALA A 95 24.91 -19.19 22.84
CA ALA A 95 24.08 -18.41 21.93
C ALA A 95 23.47 -17.19 22.62
N PHE A 96 23.02 -17.31 23.86
CA PHE A 96 22.51 -16.19 24.67
C PHE A 96 23.60 -15.12 24.88
N THR A 97 24.81 -15.55 25.25
CA THR A 97 25.95 -14.65 25.45
C THR A 97 26.27 -13.88 24.15
N VAL A 98 26.37 -14.58 23.03
CA VAL A 98 26.63 -13.97 21.71
C VAL A 98 25.54 -13.00 21.33
N LYS A 99 24.28 -13.42 21.44
CA LYS A 99 23.14 -12.56 21.15
C LYS A 99 23.15 -11.29 22.00
N THR A 100 23.35 -11.43 23.30
CA THR A 100 23.35 -10.28 24.22
C THR A 100 24.46 -9.29 23.90
N ILE A 101 25.67 -9.77 23.55
CA ILE A 101 26.79 -8.91 23.16
C ILE A 101 26.48 -8.17 21.85
N LEU A 102 25.91 -8.86 20.86
CA LEU A 102 25.56 -8.24 19.59
C LEU A 102 24.38 -7.25 19.72
N ASP A 103 23.39 -7.57 20.55
CA ASP A 103 22.29 -6.65 20.85
C ASP A 103 22.79 -5.39 21.57
N TYR A 104 23.77 -5.55 22.47
CA TYR A 104 24.39 -4.42 23.16
C TYR A 104 25.19 -3.54 22.18
N GLU A 105 26.01 -4.13 21.30
CA GLU A 105 26.70 -3.40 20.22
C GLU A 105 25.70 -2.67 19.33
N ASN A 106 24.64 -3.36 18.90
CA ASN A 106 23.61 -2.78 18.04
C ASN A 106 22.93 -1.56 18.69
N SER A 107 22.70 -1.61 20.01
CA SER A 107 22.13 -0.48 20.76
C SER A 107 23.05 0.74 20.84
N ARG A 108 24.34 0.57 20.54
CA ARG A 108 25.36 1.63 20.60
C ARG A 108 25.83 2.10 19.21
N LEU A 109 25.34 1.47 18.12
CA LEU A 109 25.77 1.82 16.76
C LEU A 109 25.53 3.30 16.44
N GLU A 110 24.38 3.85 16.83
CA GLU A 110 24.06 5.27 16.59
C GLU A 110 25.00 6.22 17.35
N LEU A 111 25.52 5.80 18.51
CA LEU A 111 26.47 6.58 19.31
C LEU A 111 27.90 6.47 18.77
N LYS A 112 28.28 5.30 18.25
CA LYS A 112 29.62 5.02 17.73
C LYS A 112 29.84 5.54 16.32
N HIS A 113 28.77 5.57 15.52
CA HIS A 113 28.79 5.84 14.10
C HIS A 113 27.80 6.98 13.74
N PRO A 114 28.25 8.23 13.78
CA PRO A 114 27.40 9.40 13.47
C PRO A 114 26.75 9.30 12.07
N GLU A 115 27.46 8.75 11.08
CA GLU A 115 26.94 8.51 9.74
C GLU A 115 25.78 7.49 9.73
N PHE A 116 25.84 6.47 10.58
CA PHE A 116 24.74 5.51 10.74
C PHE A 116 23.55 6.15 11.46
N CYS A 117 23.80 6.98 12.50
CA CYS A 117 22.76 7.75 13.16
C CYS A 117 22.02 8.65 12.17
N ALA A 118 22.75 9.39 11.32
CA ALA A 118 22.17 10.25 10.29
C ALA A 118 21.31 9.44 9.29
N LEU A 119 21.77 8.26 8.88
CA LEU A 119 21.03 7.36 7.98
C LEU A 119 19.71 6.89 8.62
N VAL A 120 19.76 6.42 9.88
CA VAL A 120 18.58 5.96 10.62
C VAL A 120 17.58 7.10 10.82
N GLN A 121 18.08 8.29 11.18
CA GLN A 121 17.24 9.48 11.36
C GLN A 121 16.58 9.88 10.03
N GLY A 122 17.34 9.96 8.93
CA GLY A 122 16.81 10.28 7.61
C GLY A 122 15.74 9.27 7.14
N HIS A 123 15.93 7.99 7.45
CA HIS A 123 14.91 6.96 7.15
C HIS A 123 13.65 7.14 7.98
N ARG A 124 13.79 7.41 9.29
CA ARG A 124 12.66 7.71 10.19
C ARG A 124 11.88 8.93 9.71
N ASP A 125 12.57 10.01 9.38
CA ASP A 125 11.96 11.26 8.91
C ASP A 125 11.24 11.04 7.58
N SER A 126 11.81 10.26 6.66
CA SER A 126 11.17 9.89 5.41
C SER A 126 9.88 9.08 5.62
N MET A 127 9.88 8.13 6.55
CA MET A 127 8.68 7.35 6.89
C MET A 127 7.59 8.24 7.52
N LEU A 128 7.96 9.14 8.43
CA LEU A 128 7.03 10.09 9.04
C LEU A 128 6.44 11.05 8.01
N LEU A 129 7.29 11.56 7.11
CA LEU A 129 6.84 12.43 6.02
C LEU A 129 5.87 11.71 5.08
N ALA A 130 6.18 10.46 4.70
CA ALA A 130 5.29 9.65 3.88
C ALA A 130 3.92 9.44 4.55
N GLU A 131 3.91 9.08 5.83
CA GLU A 131 2.66 8.83 6.57
C GLU A 131 1.83 10.11 6.73
N ILE A 132 2.45 11.25 7.08
CA ILE A 132 1.69 12.50 7.22
C ILE A 132 1.17 13.00 5.88
N THR A 133 1.96 12.87 4.80
CA THR A 133 1.53 13.22 3.44
C THR A 133 0.37 12.33 2.99
N ASP A 134 0.41 11.04 3.29
CA ASP A 134 -0.71 10.13 2.97
C ASP A 134 -1.99 10.52 3.72
N ARG A 135 -1.89 10.92 5.00
CA ARG A 135 -3.05 11.37 5.79
C ARG A 135 -3.64 12.69 5.30
N GLU A 136 -2.79 13.69 5.11
CA GLU A 136 -3.24 15.06 4.80
C GLU A 136 -3.65 15.21 3.33
N VAL A 137 -3.04 14.45 2.43
CA VAL A 137 -3.21 14.57 0.99
C VAL A 137 -3.73 13.27 0.36
N GLY A 138 -3.01 12.16 0.53
CA GLY A 138 -3.27 10.90 -0.16
C GLY A 138 -4.68 10.37 0.10
N LYS A 139 -4.96 9.96 1.33
CA LYS A 139 -6.27 9.42 1.73
C LYS A 139 -7.39 10.44 1.55
N ARG A 140 -7.14 11.70 1.94
CA ARG A 140 -8.13 12.77 1.83
C ARG A 140 -8.55 13.00 0.38
N SER A 141 -7.62 13.01 -0.57
CA SER A 141 -7.92 13.21 -1.99
C SER A 141 -8.88 12.15 -2.58
N VAL A 142 -8.99 10.98 -1.97
CA VAL A 142 -9.83 9.87 -2.44
C VAL A 142 -11.19 9.84 -1.75
N VAL A 143 -11.25 10.16 -0.44
CA VAL A 143 -12.45 9.99 0.39
C VAL A 143 -13.26 11.26 0.56
N ASP A 144 -12.68 12.44 0.31
CA ASP A 144 -13.35 13.74 0.45
C ASP A 144 -14.24 14.04 -0.76
N GLU A 145 -15.38 13.36 -0.84
CA GLU A 145 -16.34 13.55 -1.95
C GLU A 145 -16.87 14.99 -2.04
N ALA A 146 -17.05 15.65 -0.91
CA ALA A 146 -17.50 17.04 -0.89
C ALA A 146 -16.43 17.98 -1.45
N GLY A 147 -15.15 17.77 -1.10
CA GLY A 147 -14.03 18.51 -1.64
C GLY A 147 -13.82 18.24 -3.13
N LEU A 148 -13.91 16.98 -3.55
CA LEU A 148 -13.83 16.60 -4.98
C LEU A 148 -14.92 17.29 -5.80
N LYS A 149 -16.16 17.28 -5.32
CA LYS A 149 -17.28 17.95 -5.99
C LYS A 149 -17.04 19.46 -6.07
N ALA A 150 -16.68 20.11 -4.96
CA ALA A 150 -16.42 21.53 -4.94
C ALA A 150 -15.26 21.94 -5.86
N TYR A 151 -14.19 21.14 -5.88
CA TYR A 151 -13.05 21.35 -6.78
C TYR A 151 -13.45 21.20 -8.24
N PHE A 152 -14.22 20.17 -8.57
CA PHE A 152 -14.74 19.98 -9.94
C PHE A 152 -15.59 21.15 -10.40
N GLU A 153 -16.53 21.65 -9.58
CA GLU A 153 -17.37 22.78 -9.95
C GLU A 153 -16.57 24.07 -10.16
N ALA A 154 -15.52 24.29 -9.37
CA ALA A 154 -14.64 25.45 -9.51
C ALA A 154 -13.72 25.39 -10.74
N HIS A 155 -13.37 24.17 -11.17
CA HIS A 155 -12.38 23.91 -12.26
C HIS A 155 -12.98 23.11 -13.40
N ARG A 156 -14.31 23.22 -13.62
CA ARG A 156 -15.04 22.41 -14.61
C ARG A 156 -14.49 22.53 -16.03
N SER A 157 -13.96 23.70 -16.40
CA SER A 157 -13.34 23.94 -17.71
C SER A 157 -12.09 23.08 -17.97
N ASP A 158 -11.42 22.65 -16.91
CA ASP A 158 -10.16 21.90 -17.00
C ASP A 158 -10.41 20.41 -17.28
N PHE A 159 -11.66 19.97 -17.04
CA PHE A 159 -12.09 18.59 -17.26
C PHE A 159 -12.91 18.51 -18.55
N HIS A 160 -12.25 18.23 -19.66
CA HIS A 160 -12.88 18.03 -20.97
C HIS A 160 -12.37 16.72 -21.58
N TRP A 161 -13.11 16.23 -22.57
CA TRP A 161 -12.70 15.08 -23.36
C TRP A 161 -12.28 15.53 -24.74
N ASP A 162 -11.22 14.91 -25.27
CA ASP A 162 -10.74 15.21 -26.63
C ASP A 162 -11.80 14.86 -27.68
N GLU A 163 -12.58 13.79 -27.43
CA GLU A 163 -13.68 13.35 -28.29
C GLU A 163 -14.99 13.25 -27.50
N PRO A 164 -16.13 13.58 -28.13
CA PRO A 164 -17.44 13.43 -27.48
C PRO A 164 -17.69 11.97 -27.07
N ARG A 165 -18.26 11.76 -25.89
CA ARG A 165 -18.72 10.45 -25.41
C ARG A 165 -20.22 10.30 -25.60
N TYR A 166 -20.70 9.06 -25.57
CA TYR A 166 -22.11 8.73 -25.58
C TYR A 166 -22.54 8.24 -24.19
N LYS A 167 -23.40 9.00 -23.51
CA LYS A 167 -24.02 8.59 -22.26
C LYS A 167 -25.36 8.00 -22.56
N GLY A 168 -25.55 6.72 -22.19
CA GLY A 168 -26.81 6.05 -22.50
C GLY A 168 -26.76 4.56 -22.28
N ILE A 169 -27.71 3.87 -22.92
CA ILE A 169 -27.89 2.43 -22.81
C ILE A 169 -27.87 1.78 -24.20
N VAL A 170 -27.19 0.67 -24.32
CA VAL A 170 -27.20 -0.25 -25.48
C VAL A 170 -28.21 -1.35 -25.17
N LEU A 171 -29.11 -1.61 -26.09
CA LEU A 171 -30.22 -2.54 -25.96
C LEU A 171 -30.11 -3.61 -27.03
N HIS A 172 -29.89 -4.86 -26.66
CA HIS A 172 -29.99 -6.01 -27.56
C HIS A 172 -31.32 -6.71 -27.32
N CYS A 173 -32.15 -6.82 -28.33
CA CYS A 173 -33.52 -7.29 -28.21
C CYS A 173 -33.77 -8.52 -29.10
N THR A 174 -34.67 -9.39 -28.66
CA THR A 174 -35.08 -10.58 -29.40
C THR A 174 -35.81 -10.27 -30.69
N THR A 175 -36.55 -9.13 -30.77
CA THR A 175 -37.32 -8.72 -31.93
C THR A 175 -37.26 -7.18 -32.15
N LYS A 176 -37.42 -6.74 -33.40
CA LYS A 176 -37.50 -5.30 -33.76
C LYS A 176 -38.67 -4.58 -33.03
N ARG A 177 -39.77 -5.30 -32.76
CA ARG A 177 -40.92 -4.78 -32.01
C ARG A 177 -40.54 -4.46 -30.58
N VAL A 178 -39.85 -5.39 -29.90
CA VAL A 178 -39.35 -5.20 -28.52
C VAL A 178 -38.39 -4.01 -28.47
N ALA A 179 -37.44 -3.90 -29.41
CA ALA A 179 -36.53 -2.76 -29.44
C ALA A 179 -37.24 -1.40 -29.56
N LYS A 180 -38.28 -1.30 -30.37
CA LYS A 180 -39.11 -0.06 -30.44
C LYS A 180 -39.86 0.19 -29.13
N GLN A 181 -40.43 -0.83 -28.50
CA GLN A 181 -41.19 -0.70 -27.25
C GLN A 181 -40.31 -0.26 -26.11
N VAL A 182 -39.14 -0.89 -25.91
CA VAL A 182 -38.17 -0.53 -24.86
C VAL A 182 -37.72 0.92 -25.02
N ARG A 183 -37.27 1.33 -26.24
CA ARG A 183 -36.86 2.72 -26.47
C ARG A 183 -37.98 3.75 -26.20
N LYS A 184 -39.21 3.45 -26.56
CA LYS A 184 -40.35 4.34 -26.25
C LYS A 184 -40.60 4.44 -24.77
N PHE A 185 -40.49 3.32 -24.05
CA PHE A 185 -40.69 3.23 -22.62
C PHE A 185 -39.60 3.99 -21.84
N LEU A 186 -38.32 3.78 -22.17
CA LEU A 186 -37.19 4.41 -21.50
C LEU A 186 -37.14 5.95 -21.71
N LYS A 187 -37.75 6.49 -22.74
CA LYS A 187 -37.90 7.95 -22.89
C LYS A 187 -38.76 8.63 -21.82
N GLN A 188 -39.58 7.87 -21.13
CA GLN A 188 -40.52 8.36 -20.11
C GLN A 188 -40.00 8.16 -18.67
N ILE A 189 -38.79 7.60 -18.54
CA ILE A 189 -38.20 7.19 -17.26
C ILE A 189 -36.84 7.86 -17.10
N PRO A 190 -36.46 8.29 -15.89
CA PRO A 190 -35.11 8.78 -15.58
C PRO A 190 -34.02 7.76 -15.92
N GLU A 191 -32.83 8.25 -16.32
CA GLU A 191 -31.71 7.39 -16.75
C GLU A 191 -31.30 6.40 -15.65
N GLU A 192 -31.38 6.81 -14.40
CA GLU A 192 -31.00 6.00 -13.22
C GLU A 192 -31.89 4.76 -13.04
N GLU A 193 -33.13 4.82 -13.52
CA GLU A 193 -34.11 3.74 -13.38
C GLU A 193 -34.15 2.78 -14.59
N TRP A 194 -33.42 3.05 -15.67
CA TRP A 194 -33.52 2.28 -16.91
C TRP A 194 -33.26 0.78 -16.75
N MET A 195 -32.23 0.40 -16.01
CA MET A 195 -31.87 -1.01 -15.83
C MET A 195 -32.93 -1.78 -15.05
N ASP A 196 -33.45 -1.19 -13.98
CA ASP A 196 -34.52 -1.80 -13.16
C ASP A 196 -35.84 -1.86 -13.93
N ALA A 197 -36.17 -0.82 -14.67
CA ALA A 197 -37.37 -0.79 -15.51
C ALA A 197 -37.35 -1.87 -16.60
N ILE A 198 -36.21 -2.11 -17.24
CA ILE A 198 -36.03 -3.22 -18.21
C ILE A 198 -36.22 -4.56 -17.53
N ARG A 199 -35.57 -4.75 -16.38
CA ARG A 199 -35.64 -6.01 -15.61
C ARG A 199 -37.08 -6.35 -15.23
N LEU A 200 -37.82 -5.38 -14.71
CA LEU A 200 -39.18 -5.58 -14.21
C LEU A 200 -40.22 -5.67 -15.31
N THR A 201 -40.05 -4.95 -16.44
CA THR A 201 -41.09 -4.85 -17.48
C THR A 201 -40.87 -5.84 -18.64
N PHE A 202 -39.61 -6.01 -19.07
CA PHE A 202 -39.31 -6.81 -20.28
C PHE A 202 -38.69 -8.15 -19.99
N ASN A 203 -38.10 -8.34 -18.81
CA ASN A 203 -37.39 -9.56 -18.40
C ASN A 203 -38.01 -10.24 -17.16
N ALA A 204 -39.25 -9.89 -16.80
CA ALA A 204 -39.95 -10.51 -15.64
C ALA A 204 -40.37 -11.96 -15.85
N GLY A 205 -40.36 -12.49 -17.09
CA GLY A 205 -40.69 -13.87 -17.40
C GLY A 205 -39.46 -14.77 -17.48
N ASP A 206 -39.68 -16.09 -17.69
CA ASP A 206 -38.63 -17.10 -17.72
C ASP A 206 -37.57 -16.90 -18.84
N THR A 207 -37.92 -16.15 -19.88
CA THR A 207 -37.02 -15.88 -21.00
C THR A 207 -36.80 -14.37 -21.11
N PRO A 208 -35.57 -13.88 -20.91
CA PRO A 208 -35.26 -12.45 -21.06
C PRO A 208 -35.41 -12.02 -22.52
N LYS A 209 -36.10 -10.87 -22.73
CA LYS A 209 -36.34 -10.31 -24.07
C LYS A 209 -35.35 -9.23 -24.45
N VAL A 210 -34.62 -8.68 -23.46
CA VAL A 210 -33.70 -7.56 -23.62
C VAL A 210 -32.44 -7.82 -22.82
N ARG A 211 -31.28 -7.72 -23.46
CA ARG A 211 -29.98 -7.57 -22.81
C ARG A 211 -29.57 -6.10 -22.92
N ALA A 212 -29.21 -5.48 -21.80
CA ALA A 212 -28.91 -4.07 -21.75
C ALA A 212 -27.56 -3.81 -21.11
N GLU A 213 -26.86 -2.79 -21.58
CA GLU A 213 -25.62 -2.27 -21.04
C GLU A 213 -25.71 -0.75 -20.99
N GLN A 214 -25.66 -0.18 -19.78
CA GLN A 214 -25.74 1.25 -19.55
C GLN A 214 -24.35 1.79 -19.17
N GLY A 215 -23.96 2.91 -19.75
CA GLY A 215 -22.64 3.49 -19.49
C GLY A 215 -22.39 4.80 -20.19
N LEU A 216 -21.14 5.25 -20.03
CA LEU A 216 -20.55 6.37 -20.74
C LEU A 216 -19.48 5.81 -21.67
N PHE A 217 -19.75 5.83 -22.95
CA PHE A 217 -18.93 5.19 -23.99
C PHE A 217 -18.11 6.22 -24.77
N ALA A 218 -16.80 6.05 -24.78
CA ALA A 218 -15.93 6.73 -25.73
C ALA A 218 -15.96 5.99 -27.10
N PRO A 219 -15.55 6.64 -28.19
CA PRO A 219 -15.30 5.95 -29.45
C PRO A 219 -14.31 4.79 -29.23
N GLY A 220 -14.69 3.57 -29.67
CA GLY A 220 -13.92 2.34 -29.49
C GLY A 220 -14.30 1.49 -28.28
N ASP A 221 -15.06 2.00 -27.31
CA ASP A 221 -15.44 1.25 -26.09
C ASP A 221 -16.50 0.17 -26.38
N ASN A 222 -17.43 0.46 -27.31
CA ASN A 222 -18.54 -0.44 -27.63
C ASN A 222 -18.85 -0.40 -29.14
N ALA A 223 -18.65 -1.52 -29.81
CA ALA A 223 -18.83 -1.63 -31.26
C ALA A 223 -20.23 -1.23 -31.75
N TYR A 224 -21.28 -1.44 -30.93
CA TYR A 224 -22.64 -1.06 -31.31
C TYR A 224 -22.90 0.44 -31.16
N VAL A 225 -22.28 1.07 -30.16
CA VAL A 225 -22.28 2.52 -30.02
C VAL A 225 -21.49 3.16 -31.17
N ASP A 226 -20.35 2.56 -31.50
CA ASP A 226 -19.55 3.03 -32.64
C ASP A 226 -20.36 3.02 -33.94
N GLU A 227 -21.04 1.90 -34.24
CA GLU A 227 -21.90 1.81 -35.44
C GLU A 227 -23.05 2.79 -35.40
N LEU A 228 -23.85 2.79 -34.32
CA LEU A 228 -25.14 3.48 -34.29
C LEU A 228 -25.03 4.97 -33.97
N VAL A 229 -23.96 5.39 -33.30
CA VAL A 229 -23.78 6.77 -32.80
C VAL A 229 -22.60 7.47 -33.44
N PHE A 230 -21.45 6.80 -33.52
CA PHE A 230 -20.20 7.40 -34.04
C PHE A 230 -19.94 7.13 -35.50
N LYS A 231 -20.82 6.36 -36.17
CA LYS A 231 -20.72 6.00 -37.61
C LYS A 231 -19.47 5.18 -37.92
N GLY A 232 -19.10 4.30 -36.98
CA GLY A 232 -18.00 3.34 -37.12
C GLY A 232 -18.37 2.14 -38.00
N LYS A 233 -17.58 1.06 -37.86
CA LYS A 233 -17.80 -0.19 -38.58
C LYS A 233 -19.02 -0.92 -38.01
N ASN A 234 -19.67 -1.75 -38.88
CA ASN A 234 -20.81 -2.57 -38.50
C ASN A 234 -20.40 -3.59 -37.41
N ALA A 235 -21.19 -3.65 -36.35
CA ALA A 235 -21.02 -4.61 -35.27
C ALA A 235 -21.70 -5.96 -35.60
N THR A 236 -21.15 -7.04 -35.13
CA THR A 236 -21.74 -8.38 -35.30
C THR A 236 -22.98 -8.53 -34.40
N PRO A 237 -24.15 -8.91 -34.94
CA PRO A 237 -25.36 -9.08 -34.16
C PRO A 237 -25.18 -10.10 -33.05
N VAL A 238 -25.77 -9.86 -31.86
CA VAL A 238 -25.76 -10.81 -30.76
C VAL A 238 -26.67 -11.98 -31.06
N LEU A 239 -26.18 -13.23 -30.96
CA LEU A 239 -26.86 -14.45 -31.43
C LEU A 239 -28.26 -14.57 -30.87
N SER A 240 -28.71 -14.40 -29.80
CA SER A 240 -30.09 -14.52 -29.31
C SER A 240 -30.85 -13.20 -29.27
N PHE A 241 -30.18 -12.08 -29.56
CA PHE A 241 -30.71 -10.72 -29.48
C PHE A 241 -30.26 -9.88 -30.67
N PRO A 242 -30.68 -10.23 -31.90
CA PRO A 242 -30.11 -9.68 -33.13
C PRO A 242 -30.50 -8.23 -33.40
N PHE A 243 -31.42 -7.65 -32.66
CA PHE A 243 -31.89 -6.28 -32.87
C PHE A 243 -31.29 -5.34 -31.85
N THR A 244 -30.27 -4.59 -32.22
CA THR A 244 -29.60 -3.60 -31.34
C THR A 244 -30.21 -2.22 -31.54
N ALA A 245 -30.38 -1.52 -30.44
CA ALA A 245 -30.78 -0.12 -30.38
C ALA A 245 -30.05 0.62 -29.27
N VAL A 246 -29.97 1.92 -29.36
CA VAL A 246 -29.38 2.77 -28.32
C VAL A 246 -30.38 3.85 -27.88
N GLN A 247 -30.33 4.24 -26.61
CA GLN A 247 -31.07 5.36 -26.06
C GLN A 247 -30.14 6.16 -25.14
N GLY A 248 -30.02 7.46 -25.41
CA GLY A 248 -29.10 8.35 -24.67
C GLY A 248 -28.76 9.57 -25.47
N ARG A 249 -27.64 10.23 -25.11
CA ARG A 249 -27.15 11.44 -25.76
C ARG A 249 -25.63 11.48 -25.92
N LYS A 250 -25.15 12.21 -26.94
CA LYS A 250 -23.75 12.61 -27.01
C LYS A 250 -23.50 13.78 -26.08
N GLN A 251 -22.39 13.73 -25.36
CA GLN A 251 -21.92 14.84 -24.52
C GLN A 251 -20.45 15.15 -24.83
N LYS A 252 -20.11 16.46 -24.77
CA LYS A 252 -18.74 16.94 -25.11
C LYS A 252 -17.82 17.02 -23.92
N GLY A 253 -18.37 17.00 -22.70
CA GLY A 253 -17.62 17.06 -21.45
C GLY A 253 -18.43 16.43 -20.33
N PRO A 254 -17.84 16.24 -19.13
CA PRO A 254 -18.48 15.59 -18.01
C PRO A 254 -19.64 16.43 -17.45
N ASP A 255 -20.77 15.78 -17.20
CA ASP A 255 -21.92 16.37 -16.49
C ASP A 255 -21.69 16.33 -14.97
N SER A 256 -20.96 15.33 -14.48
CA SER A 256 -20.71 15.12 -13.06
C SER A 256 -19.26 14.76 -12.80
N TRP A 257 -18.79 15.03 -11.60
CA TRP A 257 -17.43 14.72 -11.16
C TRP A 257 -17.10 13.22 -11.18
N GLN A 258 -18.11 12.35 -11.02
CA GLN A 258 -17.92 10.90 -11.08
C GLN A 258 -17.43 10.42 -12.45
N GLU A 259 -17.83 11.11 -13.53
CA GLU A 259 -17.43 10.74 -14.89
C GLU A 259 -15.95 11.01 -15.19
N VAL A 260 -15.29 11.80 -14.35
CA VAL A 260 -13.86 12.16 -14.43
C VAL A 260 -13.14 11.94 -13.11
N ARG A 261 -13.58 10.96 -12.33
CA ARG A 261 -13.08 10.72 -10.96
C ARG A 261 -11.56 10.56 -10.91
N GLU A 262 -10.96 9.76 -11.79
CA GLU A 262 -9.52 9.51 -11.77
C GLU A 262 -8.67 10.74 -12.01
N PRO A 263 -8.84 11.50 -13.13
CA PRO A 263 -8.10 12.73 -13.33
C PRO A 263 -8.45 13.80 -12.29
N LEU A 264 -9.69 13.83 -11.78
CA LEU A 264 -10.12 14.73 -10.74
C LEU A 264 -9.40 14.47 -9.41
N VAL A 265 -9.29 13.22 -8.98
CA VAL A 265 -8.55 12.83 -7.76
C VAL A 265 -7.09 13.25 -7.87
N THR A 266 -6.49 13.09 -9.04
CA THR A 266 -5.09 13.50 -9.29
C THR A 266 -4.93 15.02 -9.18
N ALA A 267 -5.80 15.78 -9.82
CA ALA A 267 -5.78 17.25 -9.77
C ALA A 267 -6.06 17.76 -8.35
N TYR A 268 -7.05 17.20 -7.67
CA TYR A 268 -7.39 17.54 -6.29
C TYR A 268 -6.28 17.21 -5.30
N ARG A 269 -5.55 16.10 -5.50
CA ARG A 269 -4.37 15.76 -4.71
C ARG A 269 -3.29 16.85 -4.81
N ASN A 270 -2.97 17.28 -6.02
CA ASN A 270 -1.99 18.36 -6.24
C ASN A 270 -2.44 19.68 -5.60
N TYR A 271 -3.73 19.98 -5.67
CA TYR A 271 -4.32 21.13 -4.99
C TYR A 271 -4.17 21.05 -3.47
N LEU A 272 -4.53 19.93 -2.86
CA LEU A 272 -4.37 19.71 -1.42
C LEU A 272 -2.91 19.80 -0.97
N GLU A 273 -1.98 19.20 -1.72
CA GLU A 273 -0.55 19.24 -1.44
C GLU A 273 -0.03 20.67 -1.46
N THR A 274 -0.34 21.43 -2.51
CA THR A 274 0.07 22.83 -2.66
C THR A 274 -0.44 23.69 -1.49
N HIS A 275 -1.70 23.51 -1.11
CA HIS A 275 -2.31 24.26 -0.01
C HIS A 275 -1.76 23.83 1.34
N TRP A 276 -1.51 22.56 1.55
CA TRP A 276 -0.90 22.05 2.79
C TRP A 276 0.52 22.59 2.97
N VAL A 277 1.36 22.54 1.92
CA VAL A 277 2.71 23.10 1.95
C VAL A 277 2.69 24.60 2.18
N ALA A 278 1.78 25.34 1.53
CA ALA A 278 1.61 26.77 1.75
C ALA A 278 1.23 27.09 3.21
N LYS A 279 0.31 26.30 3.80
CA LYS A 279 -0.08 26.42 5.21
C LYS A 279 1.10 26.16 6.16
N LEU A 280 1.89 25.12 5.89
CA LEU A 280 3.09 24.80 6.68
C LEU A 280 4.12 25.94 6.63
N ARG A 281 4.37 26.49 5.44
CA ARG A 281 5.29 27.64 5.26
C ARG A 281 4.81 28.90 5.98
N ALA A 282 3.51 29.15 5.98
CA ALA A 282 2.93 30.30 6.69
C ALA A 282 2.97 30.13 8.22
N ALA A 283 2.87 28.91 8.73
CA ALA A 283 2.92 28.60 10.16
C ALA A 283 4.33 28.45 10.72
N GLY A 284 5.31 28.13 9.87
CA GLY A 284 6.70 27.86 10.24
C GLY A 284 7.64 29.00 9.88
N LYS A 285 8.71 29.17 10.66
CA LYS A 285 9.84 30.02 10.30
C LYS A 285 10.85 29.16 9.53
N VAL A 286 11.09 29.46 8.27
CA VAL A 286 12.07 28.77 7.43
C VAL A 286 13.37 29.59 7.43
N GLU A 287 14.44 28.99 7.95
CA GLU A 287 15.80 29.53 7.88
C GLU A 287 16.65 28.63 6.99
N ILE A 288 17.32 29.22 6.01
CA ILE A 288 18.19 28.49 5.09
C ILE A 288 19.63 28.93 5.39
N ASP A 289 20.45 27.97 5.83
CA ASP A 289 21.90 28.18 5.94
C ASP A 289 22.51 28.19 4.54
N GLN A 290 22.85 29.37 4.07
CA GLN A 290 23.39 29.60 2.73
C GLN A 290 24.79 28.99 2.54
N GLU A 291 25.59 28.89 3.60
CA GLU A 291 26.92 28.30 3.54
C GLU A 291 26.82 26.76 3.38
N VAL A 292 25.93 26.15 4.14
CA VAL A 292 25.66 24.71 3.98
C VAL A 292 25.04 24.43 2.60
N LEU A 293 24.11 25.25 2.12
CA LEU A 293 23.47 25.07 0.82
C LEU A 293 24.48 25.08 -0.34
N LYS A 294 25.53 25.93 -0.28
CA LYS A 294 26.61 25.96 -1.27
C LYS A 294 27.40 24.65 -1.36
N THR A 295 27.47 23.89 -0.27
CA THR A 295 28.19 22.61 -0.25
C THR A 295 27.42 21.45 -0.89
N VAL A 296 26.08 21.54 -0.96
CA VAL A 296 25.20 20.48 -1.49
C VAL A 296 25.26 20.40 -3.02
N ASN A 297 25.55 21.51 -3.72
CA ASN A 297 25.53 21.59 -5.18
C ASN A 297 26.88 21.30 -5.85
N ASN A 298 27.87 20.78 -5.11
CA ASN A 298 29.22 20.51 -5.62
C ASN A 298 29.46 19.02 -5.93
N HIS A 299 28.40 18.27 -6.34
CA HIS A 299 28.53 16.88 -6.80
C HIS A 299 28.03 16.72 -8.22
#